data_a87c247ff10981180bacf12ed921eca9
#
_entry.id   a87c247ff10981180bacf12ed921eca9
#
_cell.length_a   1.000
_cell.length_b   1.000
_cell.length_c   1.000
_cell.angle_alpha   90.00
_cell.angle_beta   90.00
_cell.angle_gamma   90.00
#
_symmetry.space_group_name_H-M   'P 1'
#
loop_
_entity.id
_entity.type
_entity.pdbx_description
1 polymer ?
#
loop_
_entity_poly.entity_id
_entity_poly.type
_entity_poly.pdbx_seq_one_letter_code
_entity_poly.pdbx_strand_id
1 'polypeptide(L)'
;MDHVYSFSEAKRFPPYKSVLTFEADACPLVPNWHRELSRAWDELAAPKDVKMFGARVEHPLPHINGNAMFSGDLKFLYWISRLIGGCDPTQGWDFRLARDFKREGWMDCPLIKSHWQKKTMSPDEIHSLRSSGVVLLHGVKDDSVIADTRKRFVG
;
A
#
# COMPACT_ATOMS: atom_id res chain seq x y z
N MET A 1 -1.61 -27.89 8.52
CA MET A 1 -2.48 -27.48 9.66
C MET A 1 -2.94 -26.08 9.36
N ASP A 2 -4.13 -25.96 8.81
CA ASP A 2 -4.72 -24.68 8.47
C ASP A 2 -5.27 -24.05 9.75
N HIS A 3 -4.62 -23.00 10.24
CA HIS A 3 -5.20 -22.16 11.28
C HIS A 3 -6.39 -21.44 10.67
N VAL A 4 -7.54 -22.06 10.74
CA VAL A 4 -8.80 -21.37 10.56
C VAL A 4 -8.96 -20.46 11.77
N TYR A 5 -8.61 -19.17 11.59
CA TYR A 5 -8.99 -18.15 12.55
C TYR A 5 -10.52 -18.17 12.64
N SER A 6 -11.02 -18.69 13.75
CA SER A 6 -12.46 -18.72 13.95
C SER A 6 -12.96 -17.28 14.10
N PHE A 7 -14.12 -17.00 13.52
CA PHE A 7 -14.81 -15.68 13.65
C PHE A 7 -14.99 -15.24 15.12
N SER A 8 -14.85 -16.14 16.09
CA SER A 8 -14.91 -15.85 17.52
C SER A 8 -13.67 -15.12 18.05
N GLU A 9 -12.50 -15.28 17.43
CA GLU A 9 -11.27 -14.56 17.83
C GLU A 9 -11.27 -13.12 17.31
N ALA A 10 -11.93 -12.83 16.21
CA ALA A 10 -12.05 -11.48 15.66
C ALA A 10 -12.72 -10.49 16.62
N LYS A 11 -13.49 -10.96 17.61
CA LYS A 11 -14.09 -10.10 18.65
C LYS A 11 -13.09 -9.61 19.70
N ARG A 12 -11.87 -10.15 19.74
CA ARG A 12 -10.82 -9.76 20.72
C ARG A 12 -10.01 -8.55 20.32
N PHE A 13 -10.03 -8.18 19.06
CA PHE A 13 -9.30 -7.01 18.57
C PHE A 13 -10.28 -5.88 18.25
N PRO A 14 -9.98 -4.64 18.64
CA PRO A 14 -10.78 -3.51 18.19
C PRO A 14 -10.76 -3.49 16.66
N PRO A 15 -11.87 -3.16 16.01
CA PRO A 15 -11.92 -3.10 14.57
C PRO A 15 -10.89 -2.07 14.07
N TYR A 16 -9.94 -2.52 13.26
CA TYR A 16 -9.03 -1.60 12.58
C TYR A 16 -9.83 -0.81 11.56
N LYS A 17 -9.56 0.49 11.47
CA LYS A 17 -10.13 1.31 10.39
C LYS A 17 -9.55 0.91 9.04
N SER A 18 -8.25 0.68 9.02
CA SER A 18 -7.50 0.27 7.84
C SER A 18 -6.28 -0.56 8.21
N VAL A 19 -5.78 -1.31 7.25
CA VAL A 19 -4.54 -2.10 7.33
C VAL A 19 -3.64 -1.67 6.18
N LEU A 20 -2.38 -1.39 6.46
CA LEU A 20 -1.37 -1.09 5.45
C LEU A 20 -0.58 -2.35 5.12
N THR A 21 -0.48 -2.71 3.85
CA THR A 21 0.53 -3.65 3.35
C THR A 21 1.79 -2.89 2.99
N PHE A 22 2.94 -3.44 3.39
CA PHE A 22 4.24 -2.80 3.23
C PHE A 22 5.23 -3.81 2.67
N GLU A 23 5.67 -3.62 1.44
CA GLU A 23 6.64 -4.48 0.77
C GLU A 23 8.08 -4.06 1.11
N ALA A 24 9.03 -5.00 0.98
CA ALA A 24 10.41 -4.80 1.38
C ALA A 24 11.15 -3.68 0.62
N ASP A 25 10.69 -3.35 -0.58
CA ASP A 25 11.22 -2.26 -1.43
C ASP A 25 10.40 -0.96 -1.33
N ALA A 26 9.54 -0.85 -0.33
CA ALA A 26 8.88 0.40 0.01
C ALA A 26 9.73 1.23 0.98
N CYS A 27 9.82 2.52 0.74
CA CYS A 27 10.60 3.45 1.53
C CYS A 27 9.78 4.68 1.93
N PRO A 28 9.64 4.96 3.23
CA PRO A 28 9.11 6.23 3.70
C PRO A 28 10.01 7.40 3.30
N LEU A 29 9.41 8.48 2.80
CA LEU A 29 10.14 9.68 2.37
C LEU A 29 10.16 10.79 3.43
N VAL A 30 9.28 10.72 4.42
CA VAL A 30 9.12 11.76 5.45
C VAL A 30 8.93 11.13 6.85
N PRO A 31 9.30 11.83 7.94
CA PRO A 31 8.94 11.43 9.29
C PRO A 31 7.41 11.38 9.44
N ASN A 32 6.94 10.50 10.33
CA ASN A 32 5.50 10.36 10.61
C ASN A 32 4.61 10.00 9.40
N TRP A 33 5.19 9.48 8.32
CA TRP A 33 4.50 9.05 7.10
C TRP A 33 3.24 8.22 7.35
N HIS A 34 3.28 7.37 8.37
CA HIS A 34 2.14 6.53 8.76
C HIS A 34 0.95 7.34 9.29
N ARG A 35 1.19 8.48 9.96
CA ARG A 35 0.13 9.39 10.41
C ARG A 35 -0.49 10.13 9.23
N GLU A 36 0.33 10.55 8.27
CA GLU A 36 -0.16 11.19 7.04
C GLU A 36 -1.04 10.23 6.23
N LEU A 37 -0.62 8.96 6.09
CA LEU A 37 -1.45 7.94 5.43
C LEU A 37 -2.74 7.67 6.18
N SER A 38 -2.70 7.55 7.52
CA SER A 38 -3.89 7.34 8.32
C SER A 38 -4.88 8.49 8.20
N ARG A 39 -4.38 9.74 8.22
CA ARG A 39 -5.20 10.93 8.00
C ARG A 39 -5.83 10.94 6.61
N ALA A 40 -5.05 10.66 5.58
CA ALA A 40 -5.55 10.61 4.21
C ALA A 40 -6.61 9.50 4.04
N TRP A 41 -6.46 8.36 4.72
CA TRP A 41 -7.50 7.34 4.76
C TRP A 41 -8.80 7.89 5.35
N ASP A 42 -8.73 8.49 6.53
CA ASP A 42 -9.91 9.01 7.24
C ASP A 42 -10.62 10.13 6.46
N GLU A 43 -9.85 10.99 5.77
CA GLU A 43 -10.39 12.14 5.05
C GLU A 43 -10.88 11.82 3.63
N LEU A 44 -10.20 10.93 2.91
CA LEU A 44 -10.42 10.72 1.48
C LEU A 44 -11.09 9.38 1.14
N ALA A 45 -10.68 8.30 1.79
CA ALA A 45 -11.09 6.93 1.44
C ALA A 45 -12.29 6.45 2.25
N ALA A 46 -12.24 6.58 3.58
CA ALA A 46 -13.27 6.08 4.47
C ALA A 46 -14.66 6.69 4.20
N PRO A 47 -14.82 8.01 3.93
CA PRO A 47 -16.14 8.58 3.64
C PRO A 47 -16.78 8.07 2.36
N LYS A 48 -15.99 7.49 1.47
CA LYS A 48 -16.45 6.93 0.18
C LYS A 48 -16.56 5.40 0.18
N ASP A 49 -16.43 4.78 1.35
CA ASP A 49 -16.41 3.32 1.51
C ASP A 49 -15.39 2.60 0.60
N VAL A 50 -14.24 3.25 0.37
CA VAL A 50 -13.15 2.70 -0.44
C VAL A 50 -12.58 1.47 0.25
N LYS A 51 -12.31 0.41 -0.50
CA LYS A 51 -11.75 -0.83 0.03
C LYS A 51 -10.23 -0.90 -0.11
N MET A 52 -9.68 -0.27 -1.16
CA MET A 52 -8.24 -0.17 -1.41
C MET A 52 -7.85 1.26 -1.75
N PHE A 53 -6.80 1.77 -1.09
CA PHE A 53 -6.28 3.12 -1.24
C PHE A 53 -4.77 3.09 -1.35
N GLY A 54 -4.24 3.25 -2.55
CA GLY A 54 -2.82 3.08 -2.83
C GLY A 54 -2.41 3.67 -4.17
N ALA A 55 -1.16 3.45 -4.57
CA ALA A 55 -0.67 3.91 -5.86
C ALA A 55 -1.34 3.13 -7.01
N ARG A 56 -1.93 3.86 -7.93
CA ARG A 56 -2.48 3.28 -9.15
C ARG A 56 -1.37 2.95 -10.14
N VAL A 57 -1.42 1.75 -10.69
CA VAL A 57 -0.57 1.25 -11.77
C VAL A 57 -1.44 0.95 -12.98
N GLU A 58 -1.02 1.39 -14.18
CA GLU A 58 -1.83 1.27 -15.40
C GLU A 58 -1.54 0.00 -16.19
N HIS A 59 -0.35 -0.57 -16.08
CA HIS A 59 0.08 -1.69 -16.90
C HIS A 59 0.44 -2.92 -16.07
N PRO A 60 0.17 -4.14 -16.57
CA PRO A 60 -0.53 -4.48 -17.81
C PRO A 60 -2.05 -4.29 -17.73
N LEU A 61 -2.61 -4.13 -16.54
CA LEU A 61 -4.00 -3.77 -16.27
C LEU A 61 -4.04 -2.71 -15.18
N PRO A 62 -4.98 -1.76 -15.21
CA PRO A 62 -5.17 -0.81 -14.13
C PRO A 62 -5.45 -1.53 -12.81
N HIS A 63 -4.65 -1.26 -11.77
CA HIS A 63 -4.82 -1.81 -10.42
C HIS A 63 -4.19 -0.90 -9.37
N ILE A 64 -4.50 -1.16 -8.11
CA ILE A 64 -3.78 -0.57 -6.99
C ILE A 64 -2.61 -1.50 -6.64
N ASN A 65 -1.41 -0.92 -6.57
CA ASN A 65 -0.20 -1.63 -6.19
C ASN A 65 -0.30 -2.24 -4.79
N GLY A 66 0.44 -3.30 -4.54
CA GLY A 66 0.46 -4.03 -3.29
C GLY A 66 0.78 -3.20 -2.04
N ASN A 67 1.53 -2.10 -2.18
CA ASN A 67 1.73 -1.12 -1.11
C ASN A 67 0.52 -0.19 -1.03
N ALA A 68 -0.48 -0.61 -0.29
CA ALA A 68 -1.76 0.08 -0.19
C ALA A 68 -2.37 -0.04 1.22
N MET A 69 -3.25 0.88 1.52
CA MET A 69 -4.15 0.76 2.67
C MET A 69 -5.42 0.03 2.24
N PHE A 70 -5.83 -0.91 3.06
CA PHE A 70 -7.04 -1.71 2.88
C PHE A 70 -8.04 -1.40 3.98
N SER A 71 -9.32 -1.46 3.65
CA SER A 71 -10.38 -1.36 4.67
C SER A 71 -10.16 -2.41 5.76
N GLY A 72 -10.32 -2.01 7.01
CA GLY A 72 -10.29 -2.91 8.18
C GLY A 72 -11.53 -3.80 8.31
N ASP A 73 -12.44 -3.78 7.34
CA ASP A 73 -13.58 -4.69 7.29
C ASP A 73 -13.10 -6.15 7.26
N LEU A 74 -13.44 -6.90 8.30
CA LEU A 74 -12.97 -8.27 8.47
C LEU A 74 -13.43 -9.22 7.34
N LYS A 75 -14.62 -9.00 6.78
CA LYS A 75 -15.10 -9.82 5.64
C LYS A 75 -14.25 -9.56 4.41
N PHE A 76 -13.91 -8.30 4.20
CA PHE A 76 -13.05 -7.86 3.12
C PHE A 76 -11.63 -8.39 3.29
N LEU A 77 -11.02 -8.26 4.47
CA LEU A 77 -9.68 -8.78 4.77
C LEU A 77 -9.63 -10.31 4.66
N TYR A 78 -10.67 -11.01 5.12
CA TYR A 78 -10.77 -12.46 4.95
C TYR A 78 -10.83 -12.85 3.47
N TRP A 79 -11.62 -12.14 2.68
CA TRP A 79 -11.73 -12.39 1.26
C TRP A 79 -10.38 -12.17 0.55
N ILE A 80 -9.66 -11.06 0.85
CA ILE A 80 -8.31 -10.81 0.32
C ILE A 80 -7.36 -11.94 0.71
N SER A 81 -7.34 -12.35 1.97
CA SER A 81 -6.42 -13.40 2.43
C SER A 81 -6.63 -14.72 1.68
N ARG A 82 -7.88 -15.06 1.38
CA ARG A 82 -8.23 -16.24 0.56
C ARG A 82 -7.75 -16.09 -0.87
N LEU A 83 -7.89 -14.90 -1.44
CA LEU A 83 -7.46 -14.64 -2.79
C LEU A 83 -5.93 -14.72 -2.92
N ILE A 84 -5.20 -14.10 -1.98
CA ILE A 84 -3.73 -14.15 -1.92
C ILE A 84 -3.22 -15.58 -1.71
N GLY A 85 -3.84 -16.32 -0.79
CA GLY A 85 -3.48 -17.72 -0.52
C GLY A 85 -3.68 -18.67 -1.70
N GLY A 86 -4.51 -18.30 -2.68
CA GLY A 86 -4.71 -19.05 -3.92
C GLY A 86 -3.93 -18.50 -5.13
N CYS A 87 -3.04 -17.52 -4.94
CA CYS A 87 -2.24 -16.95 -6.02
C CYS A 87 -1.07 -17.87 -6.40
N ASP A 88 -0.79 -17.94 -7.68
CA ASP A 88 0.47 -18.45 -8.18
C ASP A 88 1.60 -17.53 -7.66
N PRO A 89 2.63 -18.06 -6.96
CA PRO A 89 3.71 -17.25 -6.42
C PRO A 89 4.54 -16.52 -7.48
N THR A 90 4.41 -16.90 -8.75
CA THR A 90 5.07 -16.21 -9.88
C THR A 90 4.32 -14.99 -10.38
N GLN A 91 3.08 -14.80 -9.93
CA GLN A 91 2.24 -13.64 -10.29
C GLN A 91 2.11 -12.72 -9.08
N GLY A 92 2.25 -11.42 -9.30
CA GLY A 92 1.95 -10.42 -8.28
C GLY A 92 0.49 -10.58 -7.80
N TRP A 93 0.32 -10.71 -6.51
CA TRP A 93 -1.00 -10.87 -5.89
C TRP A 93 -1.92 -9.66 -6.13
N ASP A 94 -1.36 -8.47 -6.20
CA ASP A 94 -2.03 -7.22 -6.52
C ASP A 94 -2.58 -7.20 -7.97
N PHE A 95 -1.84 -7.78 -8.90
CA PHE A 95 -2.31 -7.97 -10.28
C PHE A 95 -3.52 -8.91 -10.35
N ARG A 96 -3.55 -9.95 -9.52
CA ARG A 96 -4.72 -10.83 -9.45
C ARG A 96 -5.93 -10.12 -8.84
N LEU A 97 -5.72 -9.29 -7.83
CA LEU A 97 -6.75 -8.42 -7.29
C LEU A 97 -7.37 -7.53 -8.38
N ALA A 98 -6.58 -7.05 -9.33
CA ALA A 98 -7.07 -6.19 -10.41
C ALA A 98 -8.22 -6.80 -11.23
N ARG A 99 -8.25 -8.12 -11.38
CA ARG A 99 -9.31 -8.81 -12.12
C ARG A 99 -10.63 -8.86 -11.35
N ASP A 100 -10.53 -9.07 -10.05
CA ASP A 100 -11.68 -9.33 -9.19
C ASP A 100 -12.22 -8.03 -8.57
N PHE A 101 -11.39 -6.97 -8.53
CA PHE A 101 -11.65 -5.72 -7.83
C PHE A 101 -12.23 -4.58 -8.67
N LYS A 102 -12.42 -4.74 -9.96
CA LYS A 102 -12.97 -3.68 -10.83
C LYS A 102 -14.31 -3.10 -10.37
N ARG A 103 -14.97 -3.73 -9.40
CA ARG A 103 -16.32 -3.39 -8.94
C ARG A 103 -16.42 -2.84 -7.52
N GLU A 104 -15.38 -2.92 -6.69
CA GLU A 104 -15.51 -2.69 -5.25
C GLU A 104 -14.74 -1.47 -4.70
N GLY A 105 -14.64 -0.41 -5.46
CA GLY A 105 -14.17 0.87 -4.90
C GLY A 105 -12.70 0.88 -4.49
N TRP A 106 -11.81 1.02 -5.44
CA TRP A 106 -10.43 1.42 -5.19
C TRP A 106 -10.21 2.89 -5.55
N MET A 107 -9.26 3.52 -4.89
CA MET A 107 -8.91 4.92 -5.09
C MET A 107 -7.40 5.10 -5.12
N ASP A 108 -6.94 5.95 -6.02
CA ASP A 108 -5.54 6.38 -6.06
C ASP A 108 -5.22 7.24 -4.83
N CYS A 109 -4.12 6.89 -4.15
CA CYS A 109 -3.60 7.63 -3.01
C CYS A 109 -2.52 8.61 -3.49
N PRO A 110 -2.72 9.92 -3.39
CA PRO A 110 -1.74 10.89 -3.83
C PRO A 110 -0.43 10.85 -3.03
N LEU A 111 -0.46 10.26 -1.82
CA LEU A 111 0.68 10.19 -0.92
C LEU A 111 1.58 8.97 -1.17
N ILE A 112 1.14 8.00 -1.99
CA ILE A 112 1.89 6.80 -2.32
C ILE A 112 2.24 6.83 -3.81
N LYS A 113 3.52 6.62 -4.14
CA LYS A 113 3.98 6.48 -5.53
C LYS A 113 4.64 5.14 -5.74
N SER A 114 4.43 4.56 -6.94
CA SER A 114 5.07 3.33 -7.37
C SER A 114 6.00 3.61 -8.56
N HIS A 115 7.27 3.21 -8.41
CA HIS A 115 8.33 3.30 -9.41
C HIS A 115 9.00 1.94 -9.63
N TRP A 116 8.25 0.88 -9.62
CA TRP A 116 8.75 -0.51 -9.58
C TRP A 116 9.76 -0.88 -10.68
N GLN A 117 9.76 -0.16 -11.79
CA GLN A 117 10.76 -0.36 -12.88
C GLN A 117 11.99 0.54 -12.73
N LYS A 118 11.98 1.49 -11.81
CA LYS A 118 13.09 2.41 -11.64
C LYS A 118 14.21 1.76 -10.84
N LYS A 119 15.44 1.82 -11.38
CA LYS A 119 16.61 1.23 -10.71
C LYS A 119 17.21 2.16 -9.67
N THR A 120 17.33 3.44 -9.99
CA THR A 120 18.01 4.46 -9.16
C THR A 120 17.19 5.75 -9.17
N MET A 121 17.21 6.50 -8.07
CA MET A 121 16.67 7.85 -7.99
C MET A 121 17.72 8.84 -7.53
N SER A 122 17.79 9.99 -8.21
CA SER A 122 18.63 11.11 -7.78
C SER A 122 18.04 11.83 -6.56
N PRO A 123 18.86 12.54 -5.76
CA PRO A 123 18.37 13.37 -4.65
C PRO A 123 17.31 14.39 -5.08
N ASP A 124 17.44 14.98 -6.27
CA ASP A 124 16.49 15.97 -6.77
C ASP A 124 15.12 15.36 -7.10
N GLU A 125 15.10 14.16 -7.69
CA GLU A 125 13.86 13.41 -7.92
C GLU A 125 13.16 13.07 -6.59
N ILE A 126 13.92 12.61 -5.60
CA ILE A 126 13.39 12.29 -4.26
C ILE A 126 12.86 13.57 -3.59
N HIS A 127 13.59 14.68 -3.70
CA HIS A 127 13.17 15.97 -3.18
C HIS A 127 11.87 16.44 -3.85
N SER A 128 11.76 16.31 -5.16
CA SER A 128 10.55 16.67 -5.91
C SER A 128 9.33 15.87 -5.46
N LEU A 129 9.48 14.56 -5.22
CA LEU A 129 8.39 13.73 -4.68
C LEU A 129 7.95 14.20 -3.30
N ARG A 130 8.90 14.47 -2.39
CA ARG A 130 8.57 15.02 -1.06
C ARG A 130 7.83 16.34 -1.16
N SER A 131 8.30 17.25 -2.01
CA SER A 131 7.70 18.57 -2.21
C SER A 131 6.30 18.48 -2.81
N SER A 132 6.00 17.43 -3.57
CA SER A 132 4.66 17.14 -4.08
C SER A 132 3.72 16.44 -3.07
N GLY A 133 4.20 16.19 -1.84
CA GLY A 133 3.42 15.57 -0.77
C GLY A 133 3.49 14.05 -0.72
N VAL A 134 4.33 13.40 -1.54
CA VAL A 134 4.51 11.95 -1.47
C VAL A 134 5.21 11.56 -0.17
N VAL A 135 4.63 10.64 0.58
CA VAL A 135 5.17 10.19 1.87
C VAL A 135 5.71 8.76 1.84
N LEU A 136 5.26 7.95 0.87
CA LEU A 136 5.71 6.58 0.68
C LEU A 136 6.03 6.32 -0.79
N LEU A 137 7.21 5.77 -1.04
CA LEU A 137 7.68 5.38 -2.36
C LEU A 137 7.90 3.87 -2.41
N HIS A 138 7.43 3.23 -3.46
CA HIS A 138 7.61 1.80 -3.71
C HIS A 138 8.36 1.55 -5.02
N GLY A 139 9.15 0.47 -5.05
CA GLY A 139 9.64 -0.16 -6.27
C GLY A 139 11.01 0.34 -6.74
N VAL A 140 11.69 1.21 -6.01
CA VAL A 140 13.09 1.56 -6.29
C VAL A 140 13.99 0.42 -5.80
N LYS A 141 14.75 -0.18 -6.70
CA LYS A 141 15.45 -1.47 -6.47
C LYS A 141 16.86 -1.35 -5.92
N ASP A 142 17.32 -0.14 -5.67
CA ASP A 142 18.63 0.13 -5.06
C ASP A 142 18.50 0.95 -3.76
N ASP A 143 19.64 1.21 -3.13
CA ASP A 143 19.70 1.92 -1.85
C ASP A 143 19.58 3.45 -1.98
N SER A 144 19.40 4.02 -3.18
CA SER A 144 19.43 5.47 -3.40
C SER A 144 18.45 6.23 -2.52
N VAL A 145 17.21 5.75 -2.44
CA VAL A 145 16.13 6.38 -1.64
C VAL A 145 16.37 6.21 -0.15
N ILE A 146 16.79 5.01 0.26
CA ILE A 146 17.09 4.71 1.68
C ILE A 146 18.27 5.55 2.15
N ALA A 147 19.34 5.66 1.35
CA ALA A 147 20.53 6.43 1.68
C ALA A 147 20.21 7.93 1.83
N ASP A 148 19.43 8.51 0.90
CA ASP A 148 19.02 9.91 0.99
C ASP A 148 18.11 10.14 2.22
N THR A 149 17.18 9.24 2.48
CA THR A 149 16.26 9.35 3.62
C THR A 149 17.01 9.24 4.95
N ARG A 150 17.96 8.30 5.10
CA ARG A 150 18.80 8.18 6.30
C ARG A 150 19.65 9.42 6.51
N LYS A 151 20.33 9.92 5.49
CA LYS A 151 21.14 11.14 5.57
C LYS A 151 20.32 12.34 6.08
N ARG A 152 19.06 12.42 5.71
CA ARG A 152 18.20 13.56 6.05
C ARG A 152 17.56 13.48 7.43
N PHE A 153 17.21 12.28 7.92
CA PHE A 153 16.37 12.12 9.11
C PHE A 153 17.04 11.38 10.28
N VAL A 154 18.22 10.77 10.06
CA VAL A 154 18.94 9.99 11.08
C VAL A 154 20.36 10.53 11.31
N GLY A 155 20.85 11.41 10.41
CA GLY A 155 22.17 12.04 10.46
C GLY A 155 22.36 13.10 11.51
#